data_c4abc22db020eaa1323931a4d5032a49
#
_entry.id   c4abc22db020eaa1323931a4d5032a49
#
_cell.length_a   1.000
_cell.length_b   1.000
_cell.length_c   1.000
_cell.angle_alpha   90.00
_cell.angle_beta   90.00
_cell.angle_gamma   90.00
#
_symmetry.space_group_name_H-M   'P 1'
#
loop_
_entity.id
_entity.type
_entity.pdbx_description
1 polymer ?
#
loop_
_entity_poly.entity_id
_entity_poly.type
_entity_poly.pdbx_seq_one_letter_code
_entity_poly.pdbx_strand_id
1 'polypeptide(L)'
;FVDPSTLATLPRRQYINGLAESVKASLLADPELFAIFEKGDIDEQIGEIIYRSLRFKKSIVEQDETEHGMRKALNFGHTIGHGIEAVKGVKGRRTVGLYHGECVALGMLPMIESKALQKRVRAVYRRLGLPLRTAYNKDKVYAEMLHDKKAQGGQITVIKVPGLGCWRAETIPVEGLRPLLGMED
;
A
#
# COMPACT_ATOMS: atom_id res chain seq x y z
N PHE A 1 15.31 -1.49 -18.74
CA PHE A 1 15.19 -0.11 -19.22
C PHE A 1 13.82 0.43 -18.83
N VAL A 2 13.76 1.62 -18.25
CA VAL A 2 12.51 2.27 -17.84
C VAL A 2 12.48 3.67 -18.44
N ASP A 3 11.44 3.97 -19.22
CA ASP A 3 11.25 5.27 -19.86
C ASP A 3 10.03 5.97 -19.27
N PRO A 4 10.23 7.02 -18.42
CA PRO A 4 9.12 7.77 -17.83
C PRO A 4 8.23 8.48 -18.86
N SER A 5 8.72 8.75 -20.08
CA SER A 5 7.92 9.43 -21.11
C SER A 5 6.66 8.65 -21.52
N THR A 6 6.67 7.33 -21.34
CA THR A 6 5.50 6.46 -21.58
C THR A 6 4.31 6.79 -20.67
N LEU A 7 4.54 7.48 -19.55
CA LEU A 7 3.46 7.91 -18.65
C LEU A 7 2.64 9.08 -19.20
N ALA A 8 3.14 9.79 -20.23
CA ALA A 8 2.44 10.94 -20.81
C ALA A 8 1.05 10.61 -21.37
N THR A 9 0.83 9.37 -21.83
CA THR A 9 -0.44 8.90 -22.36
C THR A 9 -1.30 8.14 -21.35
N LEU A 10 -0.78 7.96 -20.12
CA LEU A 10 -1.51 7.20 -19.09
C LEU A 10 -2.65 8.05 -18.50
N PRO A 11 -3.89 7.52 -18.41
CA PRO A 11 -4.97 8.23 -17.73
C PRO A 11 -4.57 8.63 -16.31
N ARG A 12 -4.88 9.87 -15.89
CA ARG A 12 -4.44 10.44 -14.60
C ARG A 12 -4.74 9.53 -13.40
N ARG A 13 -5.90 8.88 -13.36
CA ARG A 13 -6.24 7.95 -12.28
C ARG A 13 -5.31 6.74 -12.23
N GLN A 14 -4.89 6.20 -13.39
CA GLN A 14 -3.92 5.10 -13.44
C GLN A 14 -2.51 5.55 -13.03
N TYR A 15 -2.12 6.75 -13.42
CA TYR A 15 -0.88 7.35 -12.95
C TYR A 15 -0.86 7.47 -11.42
N ILE A 16 -1.92 8.04 -10.83
CA ILE A 16 -2.07 8.16 -9.38
C ILE A 16 -2.10 6.78 -8.69
N ASN A 17 -2.80 5.81 -9.29
CA ASN A 17 -2.82 4.44 -8.82
C ASN A 17 -1.40 3.85 -8.73
N GLY A 18 -0.54 4.09 -9.72
CA GLY A 18 0.87 3.68 -9.68
C GLY A 18 1.67 4.35 -8.57
N LEU A 19 1.42 5.63 -8.29
CA LEU A 19 2.11 6.37 -7.23
C LEU A 19 1.87 5.80 -5.82
N ALA A 20 0.80 5.05 -5.59
CA ALA A 20 0.54 4.41 -4.29
C ALA A 20 1.68 3.47 -3.88
N GLU A 21 2.27 2.73 -4.83
CA GLU A 21 3.42 1.85 -4.59
C GLU A 21 4.70 2.66 -4.28
N SER A 22 4.88 3.82 -4.89
CA SER A 22 6.00 4.71 -4.59
C SER A 22 5.84 5.38 -3.21
N VAL A 23 4.62 5.74 -2.82
CA VAL A 23 4.32 6.19 -1.44
C VAL A 23 4.62 5.07 -0.45
N LYS A 24 4.27 3.81 -0.76
CA LYS A 24 4.64 2.66 0.07
C LYS A 24 6.16 2.56 0.27
N ALA A 25 6.93 2.63 -0.80
CA ALA A 25 8.39 2.58 -0.75
C ALA A 25 8.97 3.71 0.14
N SER A 26 8.43 4.92 0.00
CA SER A 26 8.84 6.07 0.79
C SER A 26 8.58 5.89 2.29
N LEU A 27 7.43 5.34 2.65
CA LEU A 27 7.07 5.09 4.05
C LEU A 27 7.94 4.03 4.71
N LEU A 28 8.37 3.03 3.94
CA LEU A 28 9.17 1.91 4.44
C LEU A 28 10.65 2.25 4.60
N ALA A 29 11.22 3.07 3.71
CA ALA A 29 12.68 3.20 3.67
C ALA A 29 13.24 4.57 3.21
N ASP A 30 12.44 5.47 2.63
CA ASP A 30 12.97 6.69 2.01
C ASP A 30 12.21 7.96 2.44
N PRO A 31 12.61 8.57 3.58
CA PRO A 31 12.01 9.83 4.05
C PRO A 31 12.15 11.00 3.07
N GLU A 32 13.20 11.04 2.24
CA GLU A 32 13.39 12.09 1.24
C GLU A 32 12.39 11.92 0.10
N LEU A 33 12.16 10.68 -0.36
CA LEU A 33 11.09 10.38 -1.30
C LEU A 33 9.72 10.77 -0.74
N PHE A 34 9.49 10.54 0.56
CA PHE A 34 8.25 10.96 1.19
C PHE A 34 8.09 12.50 1.20
N ALA A 35 9.19 13.24 1.39
CA ALA A 35 9.19 14.70 1.33
C ALA A 35 8.81 15.21 -0.08
N ILE A 36 9.19 14.50 -1.15
CA ILE A 36 8.73 14.81 -2.51
C ILE A 36 7.20 14.73 -2.59
N PHE A 37 6.59 13.66 -2.03
CA PHE A 37 5.13 13.52 -1.99
C PHE A 37 4.44 14.58 -1.15
N GLU A 38 5.08 15.09 -0.11
CA GLU A 38 4.52 16.17 0.73
C GLU A 38 4.58 17.54 0.08
N LYS A 39 5.66 17.88 -0.61
CA LYS A 39 5.98 19.26 -0.98
C LYS A 39 6.48 19.44 -2.40
N GLY A 40 7.03 18.39 -3.04
CA GLY A 40 7.64 18.47 -4.36
C GLY A 40 6.62 18.55 -5.50
N ASP A 41 7.05 18.89 -6.69
CA ASP A 41 6.28 18.71 -7.91
C ASP A 41 6.40 17.25 -8.36
N ILE A 42 5.29 16.53 -8.36
CA ILE A 42 5.25 15.10 -8.67
C ILE A 42 5.55 14.84 -10.14
N ASP A 43 5.00 15.66 -11.02
CA ASP A 43 5.12 15.45 -12.45
C ASP A 43 6.52 15.83 -12.95
N GLU A 44 7.13 16.89 -12.40
CA GLU A 44 8.53 17.25 -12.67
C GLU A 44 9.52 16.22 -12.08
N GLN A 45 9.21 15.65 -10.93
CA GLN A 45 10.10 14.73 -10.20
C GLN A 45 9.79 13.24 -10.45
N ILE A 46 8.95 12.93 -11.44
CA ILE A 46 8.52 11.54 -11.68
C ILE A 46 9.68 10.58 -11.95
N GLY A 47 10.70 11.01 -12.64
CA GLY A 47 11.91 10.22 -12.91
C GLY A 47 12.62 9.83 -11.61
N GLU A 48 12.78 10.77 -10.69
CA GLU A 48 13.39 10.53 -9.37
C GLU A 48 12.51 9.62 -8.50
N ILE A 49 11.21 9.83 -8.51
CA ILE A 49 10.24 8.98 -7.79
C ILE A 49 10.35 7.53 -8.27
N ILE A 50 10.38 7.31 -9.58
CA ILE A 50 10.53 5.97 -10.17
C ILE A 50 11.88 5.36 -9.78
N TYR A 51 12.97 6.10 -9.96
CA TYR A 51 14.33 5.63 -9.65
C TYR A 51 14.45 5.18 -8.19
N ARG A 52 14.02 6.01 -7.24
CA ARG A 52 14.08 5.68 -5.80
C ARG A 52 13.21 4.49 -5.45
N SER A 53 12.00 4.41 -6.01
CA SER A 53 11.09 3.29 -5.78
C SER A 53 11.64 1.97 -6.30
N LEU A 54 12.25 1.97 -7.50
CA LEU A 54 12.89 0.80 -8.07
C LEU A 54 14.15 0.39 -7.30
N ARG A 55 14.97 1.36 -6.89
CA ARG A 55 16.16 1.13 -6.08
C ARG A 55 15.80 0.45 -4.76
N PHE A 56 14.76 0.93 -4.07
CA PHE A 56 14.25 0.29 -2.86
C PHE A 56 13.79 -1.15 -3.14
N LYS A 57 12.93 -1.34 -4.14
CA LYS A 57 12.43 -2.68 -4.49
C LYS A 57 13.57 -3.64 -4.85
N LYS A 58 14.55 -3.17 -5.63
CA LYS A 58 15.74 -3.95 -5.99
C LYS A 58 16.50 -4.37 -4.73
N SER A 59 16.82 -3.44 -3.82
CA SER A 59 17.56 -3.75 -2.59
C SER A 59 16.88 -4.80 -1.71
N ILE A 60 15.56 -4.77 -1.64
CA ILE A 60 14.76 -5.76 -0.91
C ILE A 60 14.82 -7.13 -1.57
N VAL A 61 14.65 -7.19 -2.89
CA VAL A 61 14.64 -8.47 -3.64
C VAL A 61 16.00 -9.12 -3.66
N GLU A 62 17.08 -8.35 -3.82
CA GLU A 62 18.46 -8.87 -3.81
C GLU A 62 18.88 -9.43 -2.44
N GLN A 63 18.32 -8.91 -1.35
CA GLN A 63 18.60 -9.40 0.00
C GLN A 63 17.72 -10.59 0.42
N ASP A 64 16.58 -10.78 -0.23
CA ASP A 64 15.61 -11.81 0.15
C ASP A 64 14.79 -12.26 -1.07
N GLU A 65 15.39 -13.15 -1.88
CA GLU A 65 14.72 -13.69 -3.09
C GLU A 65 13.47 -14.52 -2.76
N THR A 66 13.44 -15.18 -1.59
CA THR A 66 12.45 -16.19 -1.22
C THR A 66 11.37 -15.71 -0.26
N GLU A 67 11.36 -14.41 0.09
CA GLU A 67 10.34 -13.78 0.94
C GLU A 67 10.24 -14.34 2.36
N HIS A 68 11.37 -14.76 2.93
CA HIS A 68 11.41 -15.25 4.32
C HIS A 68 11.69 -14.14 5.34
N GLY A 69 12.24 -13.00 4.92
CA GLY A 69 12.67 -11.89 5.78
C GLY A 69 12.20 -10.52 5.31
N MET A 70 13.15 -9.73 4.79
CA MET A 70 12.93 -8.32 4.43
C MET A 70 11.92 -8.10 3.31
N ARG A 71 11.77 -9.04 2.38
CA ARG A 71 10.81 -8.93 1.28
C ARG A 71 9.36 -8.89 1.76
N LYS A 72 9.07 -9.38 2.96
CA LYS A 72 7.75 -9.22 3.61
C LYS A 72 7.31 -7.75 3.71
N ALA A 73 8.27 -6.80 3.78
CA ALA A 73 7.97 -5.36 3.77
C ALA A 73 7.12 -4.94 2.57
N LEU A 74 7.32 -5.57 1.41
CA LEU A 74 6.55 -5.27 0.19
C LEU A 74 5.06 -5.55 0.35
N ASN A 75 4.66 -6.37 1.34
CA ASN A 75 3.27 -6.66 1.68
C ASN A 75 2.61 -5.56 2.54
N PHE A 76 3.31 -4.47 2.84
CA PHE A 76 2.71 -3.33 3.53
C PHE A 76 1.46 -2.83 2.80
N GLY A 77 0.33 -2.82 3.50
CA GLY A 77 -0.97 -2.45 2.95
C GLY A 77 -1.66 -3.53 2.12
N HIS A 78 -0.96 -4.59 1.68
CA HIS A 78 -1.51 -5.61 0.78
C HIS A 78 -2.50 -6.54 1.46
N THR A 79 -2.31 -6.88 2.72
CA THR A 79 -3.21 -7.78 3.44
C THR A 79 -4.65 -7.28 3.40
N ILE A 80 -4.88 -6.03 3.77
CA ILE A 80 -6.22 -5.41 3.71
C ILE A 80 -6.53 -4.97 2.27
N GLY A 81 -5.55 -4.47 1.54
CA GLY A 81 -5.70 -4.01 0.17
C GLY A 81 -6.27 -5.07 -0.76
N HIS A 82 -5.74 -6.29 -0.73
CA HIS A 82 -6.26 -7.42 -1.54
C HIS A 82 -7.67 -7.81 -1.14
N GLY A 83 -8.01 -7.81 0.16
CA GLY A 83 -9.38 -8.04 0.61
C GLY A 83 -10.36 -6.99 0.05
N ILE A 84 -9.97 -5.71 0.07
CA ILE A 84 -10.76 -4.63 -0.52
C ILE A 84 -10.85 -4.80 -2.04
N GLU A 85 -9.75 -5.13 -2.70
CA GLU A 85 -9.69 -5.34 -4.16
C GLU A 85 -10.60 -6.47 -4.62
N ALA A 86 -10.62 -7.59 -3.89
CA ALA A 86 -11.50 -8.73 -4.18
C ALA A 86 -13.00 -8.33 -4.17
N VAL A 87 -13.39 -7.43 -3.24
CA VAL A 87 -14.78 -7.00 -3.08
C VAL A 87 -15.14 -5.79 -3.93
N LYS A 88 -14.20 -4.83 -4.11
CA LYS A 88 -14.43 -3.51 -4.71
C LYS A 88 -13.53 -3.20 -5.91
N GLY A 89 -12.62 -4.08 -6.27
CA GLY A 89 -11.71 -3.87 -7.40
C GLY A 89 -12.44 -3.74 -8.73
N VAL A 90 -11.78 -3.10 -9.67
CA VAL A 90 -12.26 -2.99 -11.06
C VAL A 90 -12.37 -4.39 -11.67
N LYS A 91 -13.54 -4.73 -12.20
CA LYS A 91 -13.82 -6.02 -12.85
C LYS A 91 -14.11 -5.84 -14.34
N GLY A 92 -13.36 -6.55 -15.17
CA GLY A 92 -13.55 -6.55 -16.62
C GLY A 92 -13.20 -5.19 -17.27
N ARG A 93 -13.94 -4.83 -18.33
CA ARG A 93 -13.70 -3.58 -19.08
C ARG A 93 -14.33 -2.33 -18.45
N ARG A 94 -15.09 -2.47 -17.37
CA ARG A 94 -15.74 -1.36 -16.68
C ARG A 94 -14.77 -0.75 -15.67
N THR A 95 -14.57 0.56 -15.75
CA THR A 95 -13.71 1.33 -14.82
C THR A 95 -14.42 1.66 -13.49
N VAL A 96 -15.47 0.93 -13.16
CA VAL A 96 -16.21 1.07 -11.89
C VAL A 96 -15.55 0.16 -10.86
N GLY A 97 -15.09 0.75 -9.76
CA GLY A 97 -14.37 0.06 -8.69
C GLY A 97 -13.07 0.77 -8.35
N LEU A 98 -12.28 0.16 -7.49
CA LEU A 98 -10.97 0.64 -7.08
C LEU A 98 -9.87 -0.10 -7.83
N TYR A 99 -8.84 0.61 -8.24
CA TYR A 99 -7.62 0.00 -8.76
C TYR A 99 -6.75 -0.53 -7.63
N HIS A 100 -5.83 -1.43 -7.95
CA HIS A 100 -4.95 -2.09 -7.00
C HIS A 100 -4.25 -1.11 -6.04
N GLY A 101 -3.55 -0.10 -6.55
CA GLY A 101 -2.84 0.86 -5.71
C GLY A 101 -3.79 1.70 -4.83
N GLU A 102 -5.03 1.98 -5.29
CA GLU A 102 -6.05 2.61 -4.47
C GLU A 102 -6.44 1.71 -3.28
N CYS A 103 -6.55 0.40 -3.50
CA CYS A 103 -6.83 -0.59 -2.46
C CYS A 103 -5.65 -0.72 -1.48
N VAL A 104 -4.42 -0.79 -2.00
CA VAL A 104 -3.20 -0.83 -1.18
C VAL A 104 -3.07 0.43 -0.33
N ALA A 105 -3.34 1.61 -0.90
CA ALA A 105 -3.33 2.88 -0.16
C ALA A 105 -4.30 2.85 1.03
N LEU A 106 -5.51 2.34 0.84
CA LEU A 106 -6.48 2.15 1.94
C LEU A 106 -5.98 1.16 2.98
N GLY A 107 -5.34 0.06 2.53
CA GLY A 107 -4.79 -0.97 3.41
C GLY A 107 -3.58 -0.53 4.22
N MET A 108 -2.81 0.47 3.76
CA MET A 108 -1.68 1.02 4.50
C MET A 108 -2.11 1.84 5.72
N LEU A 109 -3.22 2.58 5.64
CA LEU A 109 -3.62 3.52 6.69
C LEU A 109 -3.76 2.89 8.08
N PRO A 110 -4.45 1.75 8.27
CA PRO A 110 -4.58 1.13 9.60
C PRO A 110 -3.30 0.47 10.10
N MET A 111 -2.30 0.29 9.24
CA MET A 111 -1.01 -0.30 9.57
C MET A 111 0.03 0.72 10.06
N ILE A 112 -0.25 2.02 9.93
CA ILE A 112 0.62 3.09 10.43
C ILE A 112 0.23 3.37 11.88
N GLU A 113 1.17 3.18 12.81
CA GLU A 113 0.88 3.31 14.24
C GLU A 113 0.96 4.76 14.74
N SER A 114 1.90 5.54 14.19
CA SER A 114 2.04 6.96 14.54
C SER A 114 0.89 7.79 14.02
N LYS A 115 0.06 8.37 14.90
CA LYS A 115 -1.02 9.29 14.53
C LYS A 115 -0.51 10.51 13.76
N ALA A 116 0.68 11.01 14.11
CA ALA A 116 1.32 12.11 13.40
C ALA A 116 1.66 11.72 11.97
N LEU A 117 2.26 10.54 11.76
CA LEU A 117 2.55 10.02 10.41
C LEU A 117 1.27 9.75 9.63
N GLN A 118 0.25 9.15 10.25
CA GLN A 118 -1.06 8.97 9.60
C GLN A 118 -1.64 10.28 9.07
N LYS A 119 -1.55 11.36 9.86
CA LYS A 119 -2.02 12.69 9.44
C LYS A 119 -1.27 13.19 8.20
N ARG A 120 0.06 13.03 8.17
CA ARG A 120 0.91 13.37 7.01
C ARG A 120 0.55 12.53 5.78
N VAL A 121 0.43 11.22 5.92
CA VAL A 121 0.05 10.30 4.83
C VAL A 121 -1.32 10.65 4.27
N ARG A 122 -2.30 10.96 5.12
CA ARG A 122 -3.62 11.42 4.67
C ARG A 122 -3.56 12.74 3.90
N ALA A 123 -2.64 13.65 4.26
CA ALA A 123 -2.42 14.88 3.50
C ALA A 123 -1.83 14.58 2.11
N VAL A 124 -0.84 13.70 2.04
CA VAL A 124 -0.28 13.20 0.76
C VAL A 124 -1.37 12.56 -0.10
N TYR A 125 -2.22 11.70 0.46
CA TYR A 125 -3.30 11.06 -0.29
C TYR A 125 -4.29 12.08 -0.87
N ARG A 126 -4.69 13.10 -0.08
CA ARG A 126 -5.55 14.18 -0.60
C ARG A 126 -4.88 14.92 -1.76
N ARG A 127 -3.60 15.22 -1.62
CA ARG A 127 -2.82 15.92 -2.65
C ARG A 127 -2.72 15.11 -3.94
N LEU A 128 -2.51 13.81 -3.85
CA LEU A 128 -2.40 12.91 -5.00
C LEU A 128 -3.77 12.54 -5.59
N GLY A 129 -4.86 12.62 -4.83
CA GLY A 129 -6.17 12.11 -5.23
C GLY A 129 -6.36 10.61 -4.91
N LEU A 130 -5.53 10.03 -4.02
CA LEU A 130 -5.72 8.69 -3.51
C LEU A 130 -6.89 8.64 -2.50
N PRO A 131 -7.63 7.53 -2.41
CA PRO A 131 -8.76 7.43 -1.52
C PRO A 131 -8.33 7.41 -0.04
N LEU A 132 -9.08 8.11 0.80
CA LEU A 132 -8.92 8.12 2.26
C LEU A 132 -9.83 7.16 2.98
N ARG A 133 -10.91 6.76 2.32
CA ARG A 133 -11.95 5.84 2.79
C ARG A 133 -12.74 5.33 1.59
N THR A 134 -13.36 4.20 1.76
CA THR A 134 -14.36 3.67 0.82
C THR A 134 -15.42 2.88 1.60
N ALA A 135 -16.65 2.85 1.10
CA ALA A 135 -17.67 2.01 1.66
C ALA A 135 -17.53 0.59 1.09
N TYR A 136 -17.37 -0.39 1.96
CA TYR A 136 -17.37 -1.81 1.62
C TYR A 136 -18.02 -2.65 2.72
N ASN A 137 -18.43 -3.84 2.35
CA ASN A 137 -18.89 -4.83 3.33
C ASN A 137 -17.65 -5.43 4.04
N LYS A 138 -17.48 -5.10 5.32
CA LYS A 138 -16.33 -5.50 6.12
C LYS A 138 -16.23 -7.01 6.29
N ASP A 139 -17.37 -7.70 6.48
CA ASP A 139 -17.41 -9.16 6.63
C ASP A 139 -16.94 -9.86 5.35
N LYS A 140 -17.33 -9.35 4.18
CA LYS A 140 -16.86 -9.89 2.90
C LYS A 140 -15.35 -9.65 2.73
N VAL A 141 -14.86 -8.44 3.02
CA VAL A 141 -13.42 -8.15 2.97
C VAL A 141 -12.64 -9.06 3.92
N TYR A 142 -13.13 -9.22 5.14
CA TYR A 142 -12.53 -10.11 6.12
C TYR A 142 -12.53 -11.57 5.63
N ALA A 143 -13.63 -12.07 5.07
CA ALA A 143 -13.71 -13.43 4.51
C ALA A 143 -12.70 -13.65 3.38
N GLU A 144 -12.53 -12.68 2.47
CA GLU A 144 -11.52 -12.75 1.39
C GLU A 144 -10.10 -12.80 1.95
N MET A 145 -9.80 -12.03 2.99
CA MET A 145 -8.49 -12.06 3.65
C MET A 145 -8.17 -13.42 4.29
N LEU A 146 -9.19 -14.19 4.69
CA LEU A 146 -9.04 -15.50 5.29
C LEU A 146 -8.88 -16.63 4.27
N HIS A 147 -9.30 -16.43 3.02
CA HIS A 147 -9.31 -17.50 2.00
C HIS A 147 -7.94 -18.14 1.78
N ASP A 148 -6.89 -17.32 1.72
CA ASP A 148 -5.51 -17.78 1.53
C ASP A 148 -4.84 -18.23 2.84
N LYS A 149 -5.41 -17.92 4.02
CA LYS A 149 -4.73 -18.02 5.31
C LYS A 149 -5.20 -19.17 6.19
N LYS A 150 -6.34 -19.81 5.87
CA LYS A 150 -6.81 -21.01 6.59
C LYS A 150 -5.80 -22.17 6.56
N ALA A 151 -4.94 -22.20 5.54
CA ALA A 151 -3.87 -23.18 5.42
C ALA A 151 -2.63 -22.91 6.32
N GLN A 152 -2.55 -21.75 7.00
CA GLN A 152 -1.39 -21.31 7.77
C GLN A 152 -1.64 -21.28 9.29
N GLY A 153 -2.49 -22.14 9.81
CA GLY A 153 -2.68 -22.31 11.27
C GLY A 153 -3.37 -21.13 11.97
N GLY A 154 -4.20 -20.36 11.26
CA GLY A 154 -4.98 -19.26 11.85
C GLY A 154 -4.18 -18.01 12.21
N GLN A 155 -2.95 -17.88 11.71
CA GLN A 155 -2.11 -16.71 11.90
C GLN A 155 -1.81 -16.01 10.58
N ILE A 156 -1.52 -14.71 10.65
CA ILE A 156 -1.18 -13.88 9.50
C ILE A 156 -0.07 -12.90 9.87
N THR A 157 0.89 -12.73 8.97
CA THR A 157 1.91 -11.69 9.10
C THR A 157 1.41 -10.39 8.47
N VAL A 158 1.42 -9.31 9.25
CA VAL A 158 1.13 -7.94 8.81
C VAL A 158 2.38 -7.09 8.94
N ILE A 159 2.47 -6.04 8.13
CA ILE A 159 3.56 -5.06 8.21
C ILE A 159 3.03 -3.81 8.91
N LYS A 160 3.65 -3.47 10.04
CA LYS A 160 3.37 -2.27 10.82
C LYS A 160 4.44 -1.20 10.59
N VAL A 161 4.02 0.05 10.55
CA VAL A 161 4.89 1.21 10.35
C VAL A 161 4.76 2.14 11.57
N PRO A 162 5.63 1.99 12.59
CA PRO A 162 5.62 2.85 13.77
C PRO A 162 6.09 4.28 13.47
N GLY A 163 6.92 4.46 12.44
CA GLY A 163 7.47 5.75 12.04
C GLY A 163 7.92 5.75 10.59
N LEU A 164 8.20 6.91 10.04
CA LEU A 164 8.70 7.07 8.67
C LEU A 164 10.08 6.39 8.52
N GLY A 165 10.22 5.52 7.52
CA GLY A 165 11.44 4.75 7.29
C GLY A 165 11.64 3.59 8.30
N CYS A 166 10.65 3.30 9.12
CA CYS A 166 10.72 2.25 10.13
C CYS A 166 9.51 1.32 10.00
N TRP A 167 9.77 0.03 9.89
CA TRP A 167 8.73 -0.99 9.78
C TRP A 167 9.11 -2.26 10.55
N ARG A 168 8.10 -3.07 10.86
CA ARG A 168 8.30 -4.42 11.39
C ARG A 168 7.24 -5.38 10.84
N ALA A 169 7.62 -6.64 10.72
CA ALA A 169 6.68 -7.72 10.50
C ALA A 169 6.14 -8.21 11.85
N GLU A 170 4.84 -8.37 11.95
CA GLU A 170 4.15 -8.83 13.14
C GLU A 170 3.20 -9.96 12.76
N THR A 171 3.34 -11.12 13.40
CA THR A 171 2.42 -12.24 13.21
C THR A 171 1.32 -12.14 14.26
N ILE A 172 0.09 -12.03 13.79
CA ILE A 172 -1.11 -11.88 14.62
C ILE A 172 -2.10 -13.00 14.34
N PRO A 173 -2.97 -13.37 15.29
CA PRO A 173 -4.14 -14.17 14.98
C PRO A 173 -5.00 -13.51 13.90
N VAL A 174 -5.66 -14.30 13.05
CA VAL A 174 -6.50 -13.74 11.97
C VAL A 174 -7.63 -12.84 12.50
N GLU A 175 -8.12 -13.12 13.70
CA GLU A 175 -9.11 -12.29 14.41
C GLU A 175 -8.60 -10.86 14.66
N GLY A 176 -7.30 -10.69 14.85
CA GLY A 176 -6.64 -9.38 15.00
C GLY A 176 -6.76 -8.47 13.77
N LEU A 177 -7.23 -8.98 12.63
CA LEU A 177 -7.56 -8.17 11.46
C LEU A 177 -8.89 -7.40 11.62
N ARG A 178 -9.81 -7.87 12.47
CA ARG A 178 -11.13 -7.24 12.67
C ARG A 178 -11.04 -5.77 13.11
N PRO A 179 -10.30 -5.45 14.19
CA PRO A 179 -10.14 -4.06 14.60
C PRO A 179 -9.43 -3.18 13.54
N LEU A 180 -8.52 -3.75 12.74
CA LEU A 180 -7.87 -3.03 11.64
C LEU A 180 -8.85 -2.64 10.51
N LEU A 181 -9.93 -3.41 10.36
CA LEU A 181 -11.06 -3.08 9.47
C LEU A 181 -12.10 -2.19 10.16
N GLY A 182 -11.90 -1.83 11.44
CA GLY A 182 -12.87 -1.10 12.24
C GLY A 182 -14.15 -1.92 12.52
N MET A 183 -13.99 -3.24 12.66
CA MET A 183 -15.05 -4.15 13.13
C MET A 183 -14.92 -4.24 14.65
N GLU A 184 -16.03 -4.09 15.35
CA GLU A 184 -16.11 -4.35 16.80
C GLU A 184 -16.16 -5.87 17.03
N ASP A 185 -15.66 -6.31 18.18
CA ASP A 185 -15.71 -7.71 18.61
C ASP A 185 -17.13 -8.14 18.98
#